data_b3c0e0282aca13003de777d1f7beb6da
#
_entry.id   b3c0e0282aca13003de777d1f7beb6da
#
_cell.length_a   1.000
_cell.length_b   1.000
_cell.length_c   1.000
_cell.angle_alpha   90.00
_cell.angle_beta   90.00
_cell.angle_gamma   90.00
#
_symmetry.space_group_name_H-M   'P 1'
#
loop_
_entity.id
_entity.type
_entity.pdbx_description
1 polymer ?
#
loop_
_entity_poly.entity_id
_entity_poly.type
_entity_poly.pdbx_seq_one_letter_code
_entity_poly.pdbx_strand_id
1 'polypeptide(L)'
;MLIIKVGGGTDINIPGIVNDLAALDDPFIVVLGANALRDSIGERLSMTKQELTSLSGYTSVYSDEQAIDLIMMTYAGLRNRRFVELCQRQGINAIGLSGLDGRLVQGERNRGIRVREGRKTILKRDFSGKPRSANTALLELLLKHDYRPVISIPIIDEQGHAINSENDDIVNILQKGINATRILQLIEAPGFLDNRKDPTSVVPQMTQAELVQREQQVEGRMKRKMLALRTLFTTGAAEVVIADGRVEHPVHDALSGRGTTIR
;
A
#
# COMPACT_ATOMS: atom_id res chain seq x y z
N MET A 1 2.62 -4.15 -17.94
CA MET A 1 1.65 -4.04 -16.83
C MET A 1 2.32 -3.32 -15.67
N LEU A 2 1.69 -2.27 -15.18
CA LEU A 2 2.20 -1.39 -14.13
C LEU A 2 1.32 -1.49 -12.88
N ILE A 3 1.91 -1.60 -11.69
CA ILE A 3 1.22 -1.40 -10.42
C ILE A 3 1.74 -0.10 -9.80
N ILE A 4 0.82 0.77 -9.38
CA ILE A 4 1.13 2.05 -8.78
C ILE A 4 0.60 2.06 -7.35
N LYS A 5 1.50 2.02 -6.38
CA LYS A 5 1.15 2.20 -4.98
C LYS A 5 1.21 3.68 -4.64
N VAL A 6 0.12 4.23 -4.19
CA VAL A 6 0.00 5.62 -3.75
C VAL A 6 0.03 5.68 -2.22
N GLY A 7 0.93 6.46 -1.66
CA GLY A 7 1.05 6.69 -0.24
C GLY A 7 -0.22 7.24 0.40
N GLY A 8 -0.37 7.02 1.70
CA GLY A 8 -1.55 7.47 2.46
C GLY A 8 -1.35 8.77 3.23
N GLY A 9 -0.28 9.49 2.99
CA GLY A 9 0.05 10.73 3.67
C GLY A 9 -0.78 11.92 3.21
N THR A 10 -0.62 13.05 3.89
CA THR A 10 -1.39 14.27 3.66
C THR A 10 -0.95 15.00 2.39
N ASP A 11 0.36 14.96 2.11
CA ASP A 11 0.99 15.81 1.09
C ASP A 11 1.03 15.14 -0.30
N ILE A 12 0.52 13.90 -0.42
CA ILE A 12 0.45 13.21 -1.70
C ILE A 12 -0.44 13.99 -2.68
N ASN A 13 0.11 14.37 -3.84
CA ASN A 13 -0.58 15.09 -4.90
C ASN A 13 -1.46 14.17 -5.74
N ILE A 14 -2.64 13.81 -5.21
CA ILE A 14 -3.58 12.92 -5.91
C ILE A 14 -4.01 13.50 -7.29
N PRO A 15 -4.36 14.81 -7.43
CA PRO A 15 -4.67 15.36 -8.74
C PRO A 15 -3.54 15.21 -9.76
N GLY A 16 -2.30 15.50 -9.37
CA GLY A 16 -1.13 15.34 -10.24
C GLY A 16 -0.92 13.88 -10.67
N ILE A 17 -1.08 12.93 -9.73
CA ILE A 17 -1.04 11.50 -10.05
C ILE A 17 -2.09 11.15 -11.11
N VAL A 18 -3.33 11.57 -10.92
CA VAL A 18 -4.43 11.24 -11.86
C VAL A 18 -4.22 11.90 -13.23
N ASN A 19 -3.71 13.13 -13.27
CA ASN A 19 -3.37 13.80 -14.54
C ASN A 19 -2.31 13.01 -15.32
N ASP A 20 -1.25 12.54 -14.63
CA ASP A 20 -0.23 11.73 -15.28
C ASP A 20 -0.76 10.36 -15.73
N LEU A 21 -1.66 9.74 -14.95
CA LEU A 21 -2.29 8.47 -15.31
C LEU A 21 -3.15 8.57 -16.58
N ALA A 22 -3.76 9.73 -16.82
CA ALA A 22 -4.57 9.96 -18.02
C ALA A 22 -3.73 9.98 -19.32
N ALA A 23 -2.42 10.20 -19.21
CA ALA A 23 -1.48 10.18 -20.31
C ALA A 23 -0.84 8.79 -20.55
N LEU A 24 -1.21 7.77 -19.76
CA LEU A 24 -0.67 6.42 -19.90
C LEU A 24 -1.53 5.56 -20.81
N ASP A 25 -0.93 5.03 -21.87
CA ASP A 25 -1.57 4.04 -22.76
C ASP A 25 -1.57 2.63 -22.13
N ASP A 26 -0.54 2.31 -21.34
CA ASP A 26 -0.38 1.01 -20.72
C ASP A 26 -1.44 0.73 -19.64
N PRO A 27 -1.94 -0.53 -19.56
CA PRO A 27 -2.84 -0.91 -18.47
C PRO A 27 -2.14 -0.87 -17.13
N PHE A 28 -2.83 -0.36 -16.11
CA PHE A 28 -2.32 -0.23 -14.76
C PHE A 28 -3.33 -0.59 -13.68
N ILE A 29 -2.83 -0.90 -12.49
CA ILE A 29 -3.59 -1.06 -11.26
C ILE A 29 -3.06 -0.07 -10.23
N VAL A 30 -3.95 0.57 -9.48
CA VAL A 30 -3.59 1.47 -8.38
C VAL A 30 -3.91 0.83 -7.05
N VAL A 31 -2.98 0.93 -6.08
CA VAL A 31 -3.19 0.54 -4.67
C VAL A 31 -3.10 1.79 -3.81
N LEU A 32 -4.19 2.15 -3.13
CA LEU A 32 -4.32 3.40 -2.39
C LEU A 32 -4.06 3.25 -0.89
N GLY A 33 -3.19 4.11 -0.37
CA GLY A 33 -3.07 4.41 1.04
C GLY A 33 -3.99 5.55 1.49
N ALA A 34 -4.40 5.54 2.78
CA ALA A 34 -5.21 6.60 3.36
C ALA A 34 -4.95 6.81 4.87
N ASN A 35 -3.71 6.58 5.32
CA ASN A 35 -3.38 6.65 6.75
C ASN A 35 -3.72 8.01 7.38
N ALA A 36 -3.31 9.11 6.75
CA ALA A 36 -3.57 10.45 7.27
C ALA A 36 -5.07 10.77 7.28
N LEU A 37 -5.80 10.37 6.23
CA LEU A 37 -7.25 10.54 6.18
C LEU A 37 -7.94 9.73 7.27
N ARG A 38 -7.54 8.46 7.48
CA ARG A 38 -8.06 7.61 8.56
C ARG A 38 -7.84 8.27 9.91
N ASP A 39 -6.63 8.74 10.18
CA ASP A 39 -6.29 9.33 11.48
C ASP A 39 -7.10 10.63 11.70
N SER A 40 -7.20 11.51 10.70
CA SER A 40 -8.00 12.74 10.77
C SER A 40 -9.51 12.50 10.96
N ILE A 41 -10.09 11.53 10.24
CA ILE A 41 -11.52 11.20 10.41
C ILE A 41 -11.74 10.51 11.76
N GLY A 42 -10.84 9.62 12.18
CA GLY A 42 -10.88 8.97 13.49
C GLY A 42 -10.91 9.98 14.64
N GLU A 43 -10.05 11.00 14.60
CA GLU A 43 -10.06 12.09 15.58
C GLU A 43 -11.40 12.83 15.59
N ARG A 44 -11.93 13.21 14.44
CA ARG A 44 -13.22 13.91 14.32
C ARG A 44 -14.41 13.10 14.85
N LEU A 45 -14.34 11.76 14.73
CA LEU A 45 -15.36 10.83 15.22
C LEU A 45 -15.09 10.37 16.66
N SER A 46 -14.04 10.87 17.32
CA SER A 46 -13.58 10.40 18.64
C SER A 46 -13.28 8.90 18.69
N MET A 47 -12.91 8.32 17.54
CA MET A 47 -12.45 6.94 17.41
C MET A 47 -10.93 6.90 17.60
N THR A 48 -10.50 6.68 18.85
CA THR A 48 -9.07 6.72 19.20
C THR A 48 -8.33 5.52 18.64
N LYS A 49 -7.25 5.81 17.91
CA LYS A 49 -6.31 4.79 17.44
C LYS A 49 -5.63 4.12 18.63
N GLN A 50 -5.78 2.81 18.76
CA GLN A 50 -5.02 2.01 19.71
C GLN A 50 -3.80 1.41 19.03
N GLU A 51 -2.63 1.53 19.64
CA GLU A 51 -1.41 0.85 19.19
C GLU A 51 -1.02 -0.23 20.17
N LEU A 52 -0.65 -1.40 19.65
CA LEU A 52 -0.11 -2.51 20.42
C LEU A 52 1.35 -2.70 20.07
N THR A 53 2.19 -2.79 21.10
CA THR A 53 3.58 -3.20 20.93
C THR A 53 3.71 -4.67 21.34
N SER A 54 4.13 -5.49 20.39
CA SER A 54 4.39 -6.92 20.62
C SER A 54 5.60 -7.14 21.51
N LEU A 55 5.73 -8.32 22.09
CA LEU A 55 6.92 -8.72 22.87
C LEU A 55 8.22 -8.69 22.03
N SER A 56 8.11 -8.79 20.70
CA SER A 56 9.24 -8.65 19.77
C SER A 56 9.55 -7.21 19.37
N GLY A 57 8.89 -6.20 20.02
CA GLY A 57 9.15 -4.78 19.79
C GLY A 57 8.47 -4.17 18.57
N TYR A 58 7.64 -4.93 17.82
CA TYR A 58 6.89 -4.37 16.68
C TYR A 58 5.62 -3.69 17.18
N THR A 59 5.45 -2.43 16.79
CA THR A 59 4.23 -1.67 17.03
C THR A 59 3.32 -1.75 15.82
N SER A 60 2.04 -2.05 16.03
CA SER A 60 0.99 -2.08 15.02
C SER A 60 -0.29 -1.44 15.56
N VAL A 61 -1.13 -0.96 14.64
CA VAL A 61 -2.46 -0.47 14.99
C VAL A 61 -3.32 -1.67 15.38
N TYR A 62 -3.93 -1.61 16.55
CA TYR A 62 -4.94 -2.59 16.97
C TYR A 62 -6.19 -2.41 16.13
N SER A 63 -6.56 -3.44 15.42
CA SER A 63 -7.67 -3.40 14.46
C SER A 63 -8.89 -4.12 15.05
N ASP A 64 -9.60 -3.48 16.00
CA ASP A 64 -10.91 -3.92 16.45
C ASP A 64 -12.01 -3.61 15.41
N GLU A 65 -13.27 -3.92 15.72
CA GLU A 65 -14.39 -3.67 14.81
C GLU A 65 -14.52 -2.20 14.44
N GLN A 66 -14.35 -1.29 15.41
CA GLN A 66 -14.40 0.16 15.13
C GLN A 66 -13.27 0.60 14.21
N ALA A 67 -12.08 0.06 14.38
CA ALA A 67 -10.95 0.34 13.48
C ALA A 67 -11.21 -0.18 12.06
N ILE A 68 -11.87 -1.34 11.91
CA ILE A 68 -12.27 -1.86 10.59
C ILE A 68 -13.33 -0.97 9.95
N ASP A 69 -14.34 -0.54 10.69
CA ASP A 69 -15.37 0.39 10.21
C ASP A 69 -14.73 1.71 9.74
N LEU A 70 -13.80 2.26 10.51
CA LEU A 70 -13.06 3.46 10.15
C LEU A 70 -12.22 3.25 8.88
N ILE A 71 -11.61 2.09 8.71
CA ILE A 71 -10.88 1.72 7.48
C ILE A 71 -11.85 1.65 6.30
N MET A 72 -13.02 1.01 6.44
CA MET A 72 -14.03 0.98 5.38
C MET A 72 -14.49 2.37 4.98
N MET A 73 -14.80 3.24 5.94
CA MET A 73 -15.22 4.62 5.68
C MET A 73 -14.14 5.43 4.96
N THR A 74 -12.89 5.29 5.39
CA THR A 74 -11.81 6.18 4.93
C THR A 74 -11.08 5.67 3.70
N TYR A 75 -10.71 4.40 3.65
CA TYR A 75 -9.97 3.82 2.52
C TYR A 75 -10.90 3.43 1.38
N ALA A 76 -11.84 2.49 1.63
CA ALA A 76 -12.73 1.98 0.59
C ALA A 76 -13.84 3.00 0.22
N GLY A 77 -14.29 3.77 1.20
CA GLY A 77 -15.25 4.84 1.01
C GLY A 77 -14.60 6.10 0.45
N LEU A 78 -14.18 7.02 1.31
CA LEU A 78 -13.84 8.39 0.91
C LEU A 78 -12.62 8.47 -0.02
N ARG A 79 -11.47 7.87 0.36
CA ARG A 79 -10.24 7.97 -0.46
C ARG A 79 -10.41 7.32 -1.82
N ASN A 80 -10.92 6.09 -1.85
CA ASN A 80 -11.10 5.34 -3.09
C ASN A 80 -12.09 6.03 -4.01
N ARG A 81 -13.27 6.42 -3.51
CA ARG A 81 -14.30 7.10 -4.32
C ARG A 81 -13.83 8.45 -4.87
N ARG A 82 -13.11 9.26 -4.08
CA ARG A 82 -12.55 10.52 -4.56
C ARG A 82 -11.46 10.32 -5.62
N PHE A 83 -10.65 9.28 -5.49
CA PHE A 83 -9.67 8.94 -6.53
C PHE A 83 -10.36 8.53 -7.83
N VAL A 84 -11.37 7.67 -7.75
CA VAL A 84 -12.16 7.25 -8.91
C VAL A 84 -12.89 8.44 -9.56
N GLU A 85 -13.49 9.34 -8.77
CA GLU A 85 -14.12 10.56 -9.26
C GLU A 85 -13.15 11.41 -10.10
N LEU A 86 -11.92 11.61 -9.60
CA LEU A 86 -10.87 12.34 -10.32
C LEU A 86 -10.48 11.61 -11.62
N CYS A 87 -10.33 10.28 -11.58
CA CYS A 87 -10.06 9.47 -12.77
C CYS A 87 -11.16 9.62 -13.83
N GLN A 88 -12.43 9.52 -13.45
CA GLN A 88 -13.55 9.67 -14.38
C GLN A 88 -13.58 11.08 -15.02
N ARG A 89 -13.23 12.12 -14.26
CA ARG A 89 -13.14 13.49 -14.80
C ARG A 89 -12.02 13.63 -15.84
N GLN A 90 -11.01 12.79 -15.81
CA GLN A 90 -9.90 12.74 -16.76
C GLN A 90 -10.11 11.67 -17.87
N GLY A 91 -11.30 11.08 -17.96
CA GLY A 91 -11.60 10.06 -18.96
C GLY A 91 -11.00 8.68 -18.69
N ILE A 92 -10.41 8.46 -17.50
CA ILE A 92 -9.90 7.16 -17.11
C ILE A 92 -11.06 6.29 -16.61
N ASN A 93 -11.30 5.15 -17.26
CA ASN A 93 -12.36 4.21 -16.87
C ASN A 93 -11.99 3.43 -15.59
N ALA A 94 -11.85 4.15 -14.48
CA ALA A 94 -11.45 3.59 -13.19
C ALA A 94 -12.61 2.91 -12.47
N ILE A 95 -12.34 1.77 -11.84
CA ILE A 95 -13.26 1.07 -10.94
C ILE A 95 -12.63 0.94 -9.56
N GLY A 96 -13.32 1.46 -8.54
CA GLY A 96 -12.87 1.40 -7.16
C GLY A 96 -13.33 0.12 -6.46
N LEU A 97 -12.38 -0.60 -5.89
CA LEU A 97 -12.58 -1.87 -5.21
C LEU A 97 -11.83 -1.88 -3.88
N SER A 98 -12.34 -2.64 -2.93
CA SER A 98 -11.57 -3.09 -1.77
C SER A 98 -11.16 -4.56 -1.96
N GLY A 99 -10.36 -5.09 -1.08
CA GLY A 99 -10.03 -6.51 -1.11
C GLY A 99 -11.23 -7.45 -0.85
N LEU A 100 -12.36 -6.89 -0.36
CA LEU A 100 -13.61 -7.64 -0.12
C LEU A 100 -14.36 -7.93 -1.42
N ASP A 101 -14.36 -6.97 -2.35
CA ASP A 101 -15.17 -7.00 -3.57
C ASP A 101 -14.77 -8.17 -4.45
N GLY A 102 -15.71 -9.11 -4.71
CA GLY A 102 -15.42 -10.33 -5.44
C GLY A 102 -14.31 -11.18 -4.83
N ARG A 103 -14.06 -11.06 -3.51
CA ARG A 103 -12.93 -11.69 -2.80
C ARG A 103 -11.60 -11.36 -3.47
N LEU A 104 -11.43 -10.09 -3.85
CA LEU A 104 -10.30 -9.65 -4.67
C LEU A 104 -8.94 -9.92 -4.03
N VAL A 105 -8.83 -9.67 -2.72
CA VAL A 105 -7.62 -10.02 -1.96
C VAL A 105 -8.03 -10.84 -0.74
N GLN A 106 -7.65 -12.11 -0.75
CA GLN A 106 -7.91 -13.03 0.34
C GLN A 106 -6.67 -13.15 1.24
N GLY A 107 -6.89 -13.12 2.53
CA GLY A 107 -5.83 -13.18 3.53
C GLY A 107 -6.08 -14.21 4.61
N GLU A 108 -5.11 -14.32 5.50
CA GLU A 108 -5.18 -15.12 6.72
C GLU A 108 -5.09 -14.18 7.92
N ARG A 109 -6.05 -14.29 8.81
CA ARG A 109 -6.10 -13.49 10.02
C ARG A 109 -4.94 -13.83 10.96
N ASN A 110 -4.31 -12.83 11.56
CA ASN A 110 -3.26 -13.04 12.55
C ASN A 110 -3.81 -13.79 13.77
N ARG A 111 -3.04 -14.77 14.28
CA ARG A 111 -3.44 -15.58 15.44
C ARG A 111 -3.52 -14.79 16.73
N GLY A 112 -3.00 -13.57 16.74
CA GLY A 112 -3.01 -12.62 17.84
C GLY A 112 -1.63 -12.05 18.13
N ILE A 113 -1.61 -10.93 18.83
CA ILE A 113 -0.40 -10.21 19.22
C ILE A 113 -0.16 -10.45 20.70
N ARG A 114 1.00 -11.02 21.05
CA ARG A 114 1.41 -11.15 22.44
C ARG A 114 1.90 -9.80 22.94
N VAL A 115 1.23 -9.26 23.94
CA VAL A 115 1.57 -7.98 24.57
C VAL A 115 1.80 -8.16 26.06
N ARG A 116 2.56 -7.26 26.65
CA ARG A 116 2.79 -7.23 28.10
C ARG A 116 1.81 -6.24 28.74
N GLU A 117 0.97 -6.73 29.63
CA GLU A 117 0.12 -5.89 30.49
C GLU A 117 0.53 -6.09 31.94
N GLY A 118 1.25 -5.13 32.50
CA GLY A 118 1.87 -5.24 33.81
C GLY A 118 2.88 -6.40 33.87
N ARG A 119 2.60 -7.40 34.75
CA ARG A 119 3.44 -8.60 34.92
C ARG A 119 2.98 -9.79 34.07
N LYS A 120 1.85 -9.68 33.35
CA LYS A 120 1.29 -10.77 32.56
C LYS A 120 1.55 -10.59 31.06
N THR A 121 1.74 -11.69 30.37
CA THR A 121 1.70 -11.75 28.90
C THR A 121 0.32 -12.20 28.48
N ILE A 122 -0.36 -11.39 27.69
CA ILE A 122 -1.69 -11.70 27.15
C ILE A 122 -1.64 -11.79 25.63
N LEU A 123 -2.53 -12.56 25.05
CA LEU A 123 -2.75 -12.66 23.60
C LEU A 123 -3.95 -11.79 23.22
N LYS A 124 -3.71 -10.67 22.56
CA LYS A 124 -4.77 -9.85 21.96
C LYS A 124 -5.02 -10.28 20.53
N ARG A 125 -6.25 -10.62 20.24
CA ARG A 125 -6.70 -10.91 18.87
C ARG A 125 -7.37 -9.68 18.31
N ASP A 126 -7.08 -9.39 17.03
CA ASP A 126 -7.67 -8.28 16.31
C ASP A 126 -8.04 -8.70 14.88
N PHE A 127 -8.61 -7.80 14.11
CA PHE A 127 -8.94 -8.00 12.70
C PHE A 127 -7.79 -7.54 11.80
N SER A 128 -6.56 -7.92 12.10
CA SER A 128 -5.41 -7.75 11.21
C SER A 128 -4.98 -9.07 10.60
N GLY A 129 -4.39 -9.02 9.42
CA GLY A 129 -3.94 -10.23 8.73
C GLY A 129 -3.02 -9.96 7.55
N LYS A 130 -2.59 -11.04 6.92
CA LYS A 130 -1.69 -10.99 5.76
C LYS A 130 -2.41 -11.49 4.51
N PRO A 131 -2.28 -10.82 3.36
CA PRO A 131 -2.82 -11.31 2.11
C PRO A 131 -2.10 -12.61 1.70
N ARG A 132 -2.84 -13.52 1.08
CA ARG A 132 -2.35 -14.83 0.62
C ARG A 132 -2.55 -15.02 -0.87
N SER A 133 -3.64 -14.53 -1.41
CA SER A 133 -3.98 -14.64 -2.83
C SER A 133 -4.79 -13.45 -3.32
N ALA A 134 -4.79 -13.24 -4.63
CA ALA A 134 -5.65 -12.31 -5.32
C ALA A 134 -6.55 -13.05 -6.31
N ASN A 135 -7.76 -12.54 -6.53
CA ASN A 135 -8.66 -13.00 -7.58
C ASN A 135 -8.18 -12.42 -8.93
N THR A 136 -7.20 -13.09 -9.53
CA THR A 136 -6.60 -12.66 -10.80
C THR A 136 -7.59 -12.71 -11.95
N ALA A 137 -8.53 -13.65 -11.95
CA ALA A 137 -9.55 -13.75 -12.98
C ALA A 137 -10.44 -12.49 -13.03
N LEU A 138 -10.79 -11.92 -11.87
CA LEU A 138 -11.52 -10.66 -11.81
C LEU A 138 -10.67 -9.50 -12.35
N LEU A 139 -9.39 -9.42 -11.96
CA LEU A 139 -8.49 -8.37 -12.44
C LEU A 139 -8.27 -8.44 -13.95
N GLU A 140 -8.01 -9.62 -14.48
CA GLU A 140 -7.84 -9.86 -15.92
C GLU A 140 -9.10 -9.50 -16.71
N LEU A 141 -10.29 -9.86 -16.19
CA LEU A 141 -11.57 -9.47 -16.79
C LEU A 141 -11.70 -7.95 -16.87
N LEU A 142 -11.42 -7.26 -15.77
CA LEU A 142 -11.53 -5.80 -15.72
C LEU A 142 -10.55 -5.12 -16.68
N LEU A 143 -9.29 -5.52 -16.65
CA LEU A 143 -8.24 -4.97 -17.50
C LEU A 143 -8.51 -5.24 -18.99
N LYS A 144 -9.02 -6.44 -19.34
CA LYS A 144 -9.41 -6.79 -20.70
C LYS A 144 -10.55 -5.91 -21.26
N HIS A 145 -11.42 -5.44 -20.38
CA HIS A 145 -12.51 -4.53 -20.74
C HIS A 145 -12.18 -3.06 -20.48
N ASP A 146 -10.89 -2.72 -20.48
CA ASP A 146 -10.37 -1.37 -20.34
C ASP A 146 -10.72 -0.66 -19.02
N TYR A 147 -11.08 -1.41 -17.98
CA TYR A 147 -11.18 -0.84 -16.65
C TYR A 147 -9.80 -0.70 -16.00
N ARG A 148 -9.64 0.33 -15.17
CA ARG A 148 -8.44 0.55 -14.33
C ARG A 148 -8.81 0.31 -12.87
N PRO A 149 -8.43 -0.86 -12.29
CA PRO A 149 -8.73 -1.18 -10.91
C PRO A 149 -8.00 -0.24 -9.94
N VAL A 150 -8.75 0.34 -9.00
CA VAL A 150 -8.25 1.17 -7.90
C VAL A 150 -8.57 0.46 -6.60
N ILE A 151 -7.56 -0.13 -5.97
CA ILE A 151 -7.70 -1.10 -4.88
C ILE A 151 -7.31 -0.47 -3.55
N SER A 152 -8.04 -0.79 -2.49
CA SER A 152 -7.74 -0.39 -1.12
C SER A 152 -8.04 -1.51 -0.14
N ILE A 153 -7.54 -1.38 1.10
CA ILE A 153 -8.01 -2.19 2.22
C ILE A 153 -9.45 -1.82 2.59
N PRO A 154 -10.19 -2.68 3.34
CA PRO A 154 -9.79 -3.94 3.92
C PRO A 154 -9.71 -5.09 2.91
N ILE A 155 -9.11 -6.20 3.33
CA ILE A 155 -9.12 -7.47 2.62
C ILE A 155 -10.03 -8.47 3.35
N ILE A 156 -10.29 -9.63 2.74
CA ILE A 156 -11.16 -10.66 3.32
C ILE A 156 -10.35 -11.81 3.93
N ASP A 157 -10.71 -12.28 5.13
CA ASP A 157 -10.08 -13.45 5.74
C ASP A 157 -10.72 -14.77 5.28
N GLU A 158 -10.20 -15.87 5.80
CA GLU A 158 -10.66 -17.23 5.51
C GLU A 158 -12.11 -17.50 5.96
N GLN A 159 -12.62 -16.72 6.91
CA GLN A 159 -13.99 -16.83 7.45
C GLN A 159 -14.97 -15.84 6.81
N GLY A 160 -14.49 -14.95 5.95
CA GLY A 160 -15.31 -13.93 5.30
C GLY A 160 -15.37 -12.60 6.04
N HIS A 161 -14.56 -12.39 7.08
CA HIS A 161 -14.50 -11.11 7.77
C HIS A 161 -13.56 -10.13 7.08
N ALA A 162 -13.87 -8.86 7.19
CA ALA A 162 -12.97 -7.79 6.80
C ALA A 162 -11.78 -7.70 7.75
N ILE A 163 -10.58 -7.65 7.22
CA ILE A 163 -9.36 -7.49 8.01
C ILE A 163 -8.47 -6.40 7.46
N ASN A 164 -7.78 -5.72 8.36
CA ASN A 164 -6.74 -4.75 8.03
C ASN A 164 -5.49 -5.48 7.53
N SER A 165 -4.83 -4.91 6.53
CA SER A 165 -3.58 -5.42 5.97
C SER A 165 -2.66 -4.28 5.50
N GLU A 166 -1.40 -4.59 5.27
CA GLU A 166 -0.45 -3.62 4.73
C GLU A 166 -0.58 -3.54 3.20
N ASN A 167 -0.64 -2.32 2.66
CA ASN A 167 -0.72 -2.11 1.22
C ASN A 167 0.51 -2.66 0.47
N ASP A 168 1.68 -2.67 1.11
CA ASP A 168 2.89 -3.24 0.52
C ASP A 168 2.76 -4.76 0.31
N ASP A 169 2.12 -5.47 1.25
CA ASP A 169 1.84 -6.90 1.11
C ASP A 169 0.78 -7.17 0.03
N ILE A 170 -0.21 -6.26 -0.12
CA ILE A 170 -1.21 -6.34 -1.20
C ILE A 170 -0.52 -6.18 -2.57
N VAL A 171 0.38 -5.20 -2.72
CA VAL A 171 1.14 -5.02 -3.96
C VAL A 171 1.93 -6.28 -4.32
N ASN A 172 2.55 -6.95 -3.34
CA ASN A 172 3.27 -8.21 -3.54
C ASN A 172 2.35 -9.32 -4.11
N ILE A 173 1.16 -9.50 -3.54
CA ILE A 173 0.21 -10.53 -3.99
C ILE A 173 -0.35 -10.20 -5.37
N LEU A 174 -0.68 -8.94 -5.64
CA LEU A 174 -1.14 -8.48 -6.95
C LEU A 174 -0.05 -8.69 -8.00
N GLN A 175 1.19 -8.24 -7.71
CA GLN A 175 2.32 -8.37 -8.61
C GLN A 175 2.54 -9.84 -9.03
N LYS A 176 2.54 -10.75 -8.05
CA LYS A 176 2.65 -12.20 -8.31
C LYS A 176 1.49 -12.72 -9.15
N GLY A 177 0.26 -12.27 -8.86
CA GLY A 177 -0.96 -12.77 -9.50
C GLY A 177 -1.08 -12.38 -10.97
N ILE A 178 -0.70 -11.16 -11.33
CA ILE A 178 -0.83 -10.62 -12.70
C ILE A 178 0.52 -10.50 -13.44
N ASN A 179 1.61 -11.00 -12.85
CA ASN A 179 2.97 -10.92 -13.39
C ASN A 179 3.39 -9.48 -13.78
N ALA A 180 3.07 -8.51 -12.94
CA ALA A 180 3.49 -7.13 -13.17
C ALA A 180 5.02 -7.02 -13.05
N THR A 181 5.64 -6.43 -14.05
CA THR A 181 7.11 -6.32 -14.13
C THR A 181 7.62 -5.01 -13.54
N ARG A 182 6.78 -3.98 -13.46
CA ARG A 182 7.15 -2.64 -13.00
C ARG A 182 6.20 -2.17 -11.90
N ILE A 183 6.79 -1.68 -10.81
CA ILE A 183 6.06 -1.20 -9.63
C ILE A 183 6.50 0.24 -9.36
N LEU A 184 5.54 1.18 -9.28
CA LEU A 184 5.81 2.53 -8.77
C LEU A 184 5.30 2.65 -7.34
N GLN A 185 6.13 3.17 -6.45
CA GLN A 185 5.76 3.50 -5.08
C GLN A 185 5.88 5.02 -4.89
N LEU A 186 4.76 5.72 -4.90
CA LEU A 186 4.69 7.17 -4.69
C LEU A 186 4.54 7.44 -3.20
N ILE A 187 5.54 8.09 -2.61
CA ILE A 187 5.66 8.33 -1.16
C ILE A 187 5.89 9.82 -0.86
N GLU A 188 5.83 10.20 0.41
CA GLU A 188 6.12 11.57 0.87
C GLU A 188 7.64 11.79 1.09
N ALA A 189 8.44 11.31 0.16
CA ALA A 189 9.89 11.54 0.14
C ALA A 189 10.37 11.49 -1.31
N PRO A 190 11.48 12.18 -1.64
CA PRO A 190 11.99 12.24 -3.01
C PRO A 190 12.50 10.90 -3.56
N GLY A 191 12.58 9.87 -2.72
CA GLY A 191 13.03 8.53 -3.04
C GLY A 191 13.48 7.80 -1.77
N PHE A 192 14.30 6.77 -1.92
CA PHE A 192 14.99 6.15 -0.80
C PHE A 192 16.15 7.07 -0.36
N LEU A 193 16.14 7.49 0.90
CA LEU A 193 17.16 8.38 1.46
C LEU A 193 18.24 7.56 2.19
N ASP A 194 19.48 7.86 1.91
CA ASP A 194 20.62 7.32 2.67
C ASP A 194 20.63 7.85 4.10
N ASN A 195 20.35 9.13 4.26
CA ASN A 195 20.10 9.78 5.54
C ASN A 195 18.66 10.32 5.59
N ARG A 196 17.80 9.73 6.41
CA ARG A 196 16.39 10.13 6.54
C ARG A 196 16.17 11.60 6.90
N LYS A 197 17.15 12.26 7.53
CA LYS A 197 17.07 13.68 7.91
C LYS A 197 17.50 14.62 6.79
N ASP A 198 18.10 14.08 5.74
CA ASP A 198 18.60 14.86 4.60
C ASP A 198 17.83 14.47 3.33
N PRO A 199 16.87 15.28 2.89
CA PRO A 199 16.09 15.01 1.67
C PRO A 199 16.92 15.06 0.39
N THR A 200 18.14 15.57 0.43
CA THR A 200 19.06 15.58 -0.73
C THR A 200 19.85 14.27 -0.87
N SER A 201 19.84 13.42 0.15
CA SER A 201 20.55 12.12 0.20
C SER A 201 19.82 10.99 -0.54
N VAL A 202 19.13 11.31 -1.63
CA VAL A 202 18.43 10.30 -2.45
C VAL A 202 19.44 9.35 -3.06
N VAL A 203 19.19 8.05 -2.94
CA VAL A 203 19.93 6.99 -3.62
C VAL A 203 19.28 6.76 -4.99
N PRO A 204 19.85 7.24 -6.12
CA PRO A 204 19.16 7.21 -7.41
C PRO A 204 18.92 5.80 -7.94
N GLN A 205 19.88 4.90 -7.68
CA GLN A 205 19.83 3.50 -8.10
C GLN A 205 20.25 2.59 -6.95
N MET A 206 19.65 1.43 -6.88
CA MET A 206 19.95 0.41 -5.89
C MET A 206 19.82 -0.98 -6.51
N THR A 207 20.77 -1.84 -6.24
CA THR A 207 20.67 -3.26 -6.59
C THR A 207 19.87 -4.02 -5.52
N GLN A 208 19.35 -5.20 -5.89
CA GLN A 208 18.70 -6.10 -4.94
C GLN A 208 19.64 -6.52 -3.80
N ALA A 209 20.94 -6.67 -4.09
CA ALA A 209 21.96 -7.00 -3.08
C ALA A 209 22.12 -5.87 -2.06
N GLU A 210 22.19 -4.62 -2.52
CA GLU A 210 22.25 -3.44 -1.64
C GLU A 210 20.97 -3.30 -0.80
N LEU A 211 19.79 -3.59 -1.37
CA LEU A 211 18.54 -3.60 -0.62
C LEU A 211 18.57 -4.60 0.54
N VAL A 212 19.12 -5.81 0.32
CA VAL A 212 19.28 -6.83 1.37
C VAL A 212 20.25 -6.36 2.46
N GLN A 213 21.37 -5.75 2.09
CA GLN A 213 22.34 -5.21 3.06
C GLN A 213 21.71 -4.11 3.92
N ARG A 214 20.99 -3.17 3.30
CA ARG A 214 20.31 -2.07 4.01
C ARG A 214 19.17 -2.57 4.90
N GLU A 215 18.45 -3.62 4.51
CA GLU A 215 17.42 -4.26 5.35
C GLU A 215 18.01 -4.74 6.68
N GLN A 216 19.26 -5.25 6.69
CA GLN A 216 19.92 -5.72 7.89
C GLN A 216 20.34 -4.58 8.85
N GLN A 217 20.49 -3.35 8.32
CA GLN A 217 20.95 -2.17 9.07
C GLN A 217 19.81 -1.36 9.71
N VAL A 218 18.55 -1.71 9.42
CA VAL A 218 17.39 -0.98 9.91
C VAL A 218 16.48 -1.86 10.76
N GLU A 219 15.65 -1.21 11.59
CA GLU A 219 14.71 -1.87 12.48
C GLU A 219 13.26 -1.36 12.28
N GLY A 220 12.31 -2.02 12.95
CA GLY A 220 10.93 -1.60 13.05
C GLY A 220 10.20 -1.50 11.69
N ARG A 221 9.50 -0.40 11.47
CA ARG A 221 8.69 -0.18 10.26
C ARG A 221 9.52 -0.13 8.98
N MET A 222 10.75 0.41 9.05
CA MET A 222 11.61 0.50 7.86
C MET A 222 12.08 -0.88 7.41
N LYS A 223 12.48 -1.74 8.33
CA LYS A 223 12.85 -3.13 8.03
C LYS A 223 11.72 -3.88 7.33
N ARG A 224 10.48 -3.68 7.82
CA ARG A 224 9.29 -4.29 7.19
C ARG A 224 9.07 -3.80 5.76
N LYS A 225 9.24 -2.49 5.51
CA LYS A 225 9.13 -1.94 4.16
C LYS A 225 10.19 -2.49 3.21
N MET A 226 11.45 -2.59 3.67
CA MET A 226 12.52 -3.19 2.86
C MET A 226 12.29 -4.67 2.58
N LEU A 227 11.77 -5.42 3.55
CA LEU A 227 11.38 -6.82 3.34
C LEU A 227 10.27 -6.93 2.27
N ALA A 228 9.26 -6.06 2.32
CA ALA A 228 8.20 -6.04 1.32
C ALA A 228 8.75 -5.71 -0.09
N LEU A 229 9.66 -4.73 -0.21
CA LEU A 229 10.35 -4.42 -1.46
C LEU A 229 11.14 -5.63 -1.99
N ARG A 230 11.93 -6.28 -1.14
CA ARG A 230 12.68 -7.49 -1.52
C ARG A 230 11.77 -8.60 -2.01
N THR A 231 10.61 -8.76 -1.39
CA THR A 231 9.64 -9.78 -1.78
C THR A 231 9.14 -9.57 -3.21
N LEU A 232 8.98 -8.33 -3.68
CA LEU A 232 8.60 -8.04 -5.07
C LEU A 232 9.56 -8.68 -6.07
N PHE A 233 10.86 -8.60 -5.82
CA PHE A 233 11.87 -9.20 -6.70
C PHE A 233 11.86 -10.72 -6.65
N THR A 234 11.65 -11.33 -5.49
CA THR A 234 11.54 -12.79 -5.36
C THR A 234 10.29 -13.36 -6.03
N THR A 235 9.28 -12.51 -6.28
CA THR A 235 8.03 -12.87 -6.95
C THR A 235 7.96 -12.46 -8.41
N GLY A 236 9.01 -11.84 -8.97
CA GLY A 236 9.17 -11.62 -10.40
C GLY A 236 9.09 -10.15 -10.86
N ALA A 237 9.09 -9.15 -9.96
CA ALA A 237 9.24 -7.77 -10.37
C ALA A 237 10.62 -7.58 -11.04
N ALA A 238 10.65 -6.87 -12.17
CA ALA A 238 11.90 -6.52 -12.85
C ALA A 238 12.43 -5.18 -12.36
N GLU A 239 11.53 -4.27 -11.98
CA GLU A 239 11.87 -2.91 -11.57
C GLU A 239 10.90 -2.39 -10.52
N VAL A 240 11.44 -1.77 -9.48
CA VAL A 240 10.66 -1.01 -8.49
C VAL A 240 11.21 0.42 -8.44
N VAL A 241 10.33 1.41 -8.64
CA VAL A 241 10.68 2.83 -8.54
C VAL A 241 10.00 3.42 -7.31
N ILE A 242 10.79 4.01 -6.42
CA ILE A 242 10.31 4.77 -5.25
C ILE A 242 10.49 6.25 -5.57
N ALA A 243 9.40 7.01 -5.63
CA ALA A 243 9.45 8.40 -6.07
C ALA A 243 8.56 9.32 -5.21
N ASP A 244 8.78 10.61 -5.38
CA ASP A 244 8.04 11.65 -4.65
C ASP A 244 6.61 11.78 -5.18
N GLY A 245 5.65 11.45 -4.32
CA GLY A 245 4.22 11.60 -4.62
C GLY A 245 3.66 13.01 -4.41
N ARG A 246 4.50 13.98 -4.01
CA ARG A 246 4.07 15.36 -3.67
C ARG A 246 4.27 16.34 -4.83
N VAL A 247 5.12 15.99 -5.80
CA VAL A 247 5.48 16.85 -6.93
C VAL A 247 4.30 17.08 -7.88
N GLU A 248 4.44 17.96 -8.85
CA GLU A 248 3.39 18.28 -9.81
C GLU A 248 3.04 17.09 -10.70
N HIS A 249 4.05 16.34 -11.16
CA HIS A 249 3.93 15.19 -12.06
C HIS A 249 4.54 13.90 -11.46
N PRO A 250 3.90 13.29 -10.43
CA PRO A 250 4.55 12.22 -9.66
C PRO A 250 4.80 10.94 -10.47
N VAL A 251 3.88 10.55 -11.35
CA VAL A 251 4.00 9.33 -12.15
C VAL A 251 4.95 9.55 -13.33
N HIS A 252 4.83 10.69 -14.02
CA HIS A 252 5.73 11.06 -15.11
C HIS A 252 7.18 11.14 -14.62
N ASP A 253 7.43 11.78 -13.49
CA ASP A 253 8.76 11.92 -12.90
C ASP A 253 9.35 10.57 -12.52
N ALA A 254 8.55 9.69 -11.89
CA ALA A 254 8.97 8.34 -11.55
C ALA A 254 9.34 7.51 -12.80
N LEU A 255 8.53 7.59 -13.85
CA LEU A 255 8.78 6.88 -15.11
C LEU A 255 9.97 7.42 -15.87
N SER A 256 10.31 8.71 -15.67
CA SER A 256 11.50 9.38 -16.23
C SER A 256 12.77 9.12 -15.41
N GLY A 257 12.70 8.29 -14.35
CA GLY A 257 13.86 7.90 -13.54
C GLY A 257 14.17 8.84 -12.38
N ARG A 258 13.26 9.76 -12.02
CA ARG A 258 13.39 10.55 -10.79
C ARG A 258 12.98 9.69 -9.59
N GLY A 259 13.77 9.79 -8.50
CA GLY A 259 13.59 8.97 -7.31
C GLY A 259 14.65 7.87 -7.19
N THR A 260 14.27 6.72 -6.67
CA THR A 260 15.13 5.55 -6.51
C THR A 260 14.64 4.40 -7.37
N THR A 261 15.45 3.96 -8.31
CA THR A 261 15.18 2.77 -9.12
C THR A 261 15.91 1.57 -8.52
N ILE A 262 15.20 0.48 -8.22
CA ILE A 262 15.74 -0.79 -7.73
C ILE A 262 15.58 -1.85 -8.82
N ARG A 263 16.68 -2.56 -9.15
CA ARG A 263 16.73 -3.63 -10.16
C ARG A 263 17.50 -4.85 -9.67
#